data_ef97db5364606b53ca628d68fabccc94
#
_entry.id   ef97db5364606b53ca628d68fabccc94
#
_cell.length_a   1.000
_cell.length_b   1.000
_cell.length_c   1.000
_cell.angle_alpha   90.00
_cell.angle_beta   90.00
_cell.angle_gamma   90.00
#
_symmetry.space_group_name_H-M   'P 1'
#
loop_
_entity.id
_entity.type
_entity.pdbx_description
1 polymer ?
#
loop_
_entity_poly.entity_id
_entity_poly.type
_entity_poly.pdbx_seq_one_letter_code
_entity_poly.pdbx_strand_id
1 'polypeptide(L)'
;MSASVCARVAGFISAGRTGGLGVAGAFAKAWDEGFMEASLRSWWRIAARVRREQATVEQATVEQSGAAGERAVARVKPQVLATGANQVWAWDITDLPTAFRGVAFKAYAIIDIFSRKVIVASVHQRESTADAMALFMAAIAAEGGCVPQVVHADNGAVMRSNLLNEFLTAHGIEVSHSRPRVSNDNPYIESEFRTLKNRASYPGVFASLVEASTYVAQHVHWYNHAHHHSGIALYTPAQVHDGSWKILHARRQVSLAYYQARHPERFRGHRAPVPAPKAWAGINHPGPE
;
A
#
# COMPACT_ATOMS: atom_id res chain seq x y z
N MET A 1 1.40 -2.14 32.75
CA MET A 1 2.30 -2.85 31.81
C MET A 1 3.67 -2.88 32.46
N SER A 2 4.29 -4.06 32.51
CA SER A 2 5.59 -4.22 33.19
C SER A 2 6.72 -3.53 32.39
N ALA A 3 7.83 -3.21 33.08
CA ALA A 3 9.01 -2.64 32.43
C ALA A 3 9.59 -3.60 31.35
N SER A 4 9.54 -4.90 31.61
CA SER A 4 9.96 -5.95 30.67
C SER A 4 9.17 -5.93 29.37
N VAL A 5 7.83 -5.82 29.42
CA VAL A 5 6.99 -5.71 28.24
C VAL A 5 7.27 -4.41 27.46
N CYS A 6 7.49 -3.30 28.18
CA CYS A 6 7.84 -2.03 27.53
C CYS A 6 9.19 -2.13 26.79
N ALA A 7 10.19 -2.75 27.38
CA ALA A 7 11.50 -2.95 26.76
C ALA A 7 11.41 -3.84 25.50
N ARG A 8 10.67 -4.94 25.55
CA ARG A 8 10.45 -5.83 24.40
C ARG A 8 9.74 -5.10 23.26
N VAL A 9 8.68 -4.34 23.54
CA VAL A 9 7.98 -3.53 22.55
C VAL A 9 8.90 -2.48 21.92
N ALA A 10 9.72 -1.80 22.72
CA ALA A 10 10.70 -0.84 22.21
C ALA A 10 11.73 -1.52 21.29
N GLY A 11 12.19 -2.73 21.63
CA GLY A 11 13.06 -3.55 20.79
C GLY A 11 12.45 -3.88 19.44
N PHE A 12 11.19 -4.34 19.41
CA PHE A 12 10.47 -4.61 18.16
C PHE A 12 10.30 -3.35 17.30
N ILE A 13 9.98 -2.20 17.92
CA ILE A 13 9.85 -0.92 17.21
C ILE A 13 11.19 -0.51 16.60
N SER A 14 12.30 -0.66 17.33
CA SER A 14 13.63 -0.33 16.83
C SER A 14 14.05 -1.24 15.67
N ALA A 15 13.90 -2.56 15.82
CA ALA A 15 14.18 -3.52 14.76
C ALA A 15 13.27 -3.30 13.53
N GLY A 16 12.00 -2.99 13.75
CA GLY A 16 11.06 -2.64 12.67
C GLY A 16 11.51 -1.41 11.88
N ARG A 17 12.00 -0.36 12.53
CA ARG A 17 12.52 0.85 11.87
C ARG A 17 13.70 0.54 10.96
N THR A 18 14.64 -0.29 11.42
CA THR A 18 15.78 -0.72 10.59
C THR A 18 15.30 -1.46 9.35
N GLY A 19 14.21 -2.25 9.44
CA GLY A 19 13.56 -2.92 8.32
C GLY A 19 12.56 -2.05 7.53
N GLY A 20 12.48 -0.74 7.81
CA GLY A 20 11.57 0.19 7.14
C GLY A 20 10.11 0.06 7.56
N LEU A 21 9.82 -0.56 8.72
CA LEU A 21 8.47 -0.71 9.24
C LEU A 21 8.10 0.45 10.17
N GLY A 22 6.88 0.97 10.04
CA GLY A 22 6.28 1.83 11.05
C GLY A 22 5.82 1.04 12.29
N VAL A 23 5.35 1.76 13.33
CA VAL A 23 4.91 1.15 14.60
C VAL A 23 3.83 0.09 14.40
N ALA A 24 2.86 0.33 13.50
CA ALA A 24 1.81 -0.63 13.20
C ALA A 24 2.34 -1.90 12.50
N GLY A 25 3.32 -1.76 11.60
CA GLY A 25 3.98 -2.89 10.95
C GLY A 25 4.81 -3.70 11.93
N ALA A 26 5.56 -3.05 12.81
CA ALA A 26 6.32 -3.73 13.89
C ALA A 26 5.39 -4.48 14.86
N PHE A 27 4.23 -3.89 15.19
CA PHE A 27 3.20 -4.56 15.98
C PHE A 27 2.65 -5.80 15.28
N ALA A 28 2.28 -5.69 13.99
CA ALA A 28 1.74 -6.80 13.24
C ALA A 28 2.73 -7.96 13.12
N LYS A 29 3.98 -7.65 12.79
CA LYS A 29 5.07 -8.64 12.73
C LYS A 29 5.27 -9.36 14.07
N ALA A 30 5.33 -8.62 15.17
CA ALA A 30 5.44 -9.21 16.50
C ALA A 30 4.24 -10.09 16.85
N TRP A 31 3.04 -9.69 16.45
CA TRP A 31 1.83 -10.48 16.63
C TRP A 31 1.87 -11.78 15.82
N ASP A 32 2.32 -11.72 14.57
CA ASP A 32 2.50 -12.91 13.72
C ASP A 32 3.55 -13.88 14.29
N GLU A 33 4.53 -13.35 15.03
CA GLU A 33 5.54 -14.12 15.81
C GLU A 33 5.00 -14.61 17.17
N GLY A 34 3.71 -14.36 17.49
CA GLY A 34 3.07 -14.80 18.73
C GLY A 34 3.21 -13.83 19.91
N PHE A 35 3.85 -12.67 19.73
CA PHE A 35 3.97 -11.67 20.78
C PHE A 35 2.74 -10.75 20.84
N MET A 36 1.82 -11.03 21.76
CA MET A 36 0.64 -10.22 22.03
C MET A 36 0.56 -9.86 23.52
N GLU A 37 1.41 -8.93 23.96
CA GLU A 37 1.51 -8.49 25.35
C GLU A 37 0.97 -7.07 25.58
N ALA A 38 0.64 -6.34 24.50
CA ALA A 38 0.11 -4.98 24.56
C ALA A 38 -0.69 -4.63 23.30
N SER A 39 -1.73 -3.79 23.46
CA SER A 39 -2.51 -3.30 22.32
C SER A 39 -1.70 -2.37 21.42
N LEU A 40 -2.10 -2.23 20.16
CA LEU A 40 -1.49 -1.29 19.20
C LEU A 40 -1.45 0.15 19.75
N ARG A 41 -2.49 0.58 20.49
CA ARG A 41 -2.50 1.90 21.17
C ARG A 41 -1.37 2.03 22.21
N SER A 42 -1.04 0.94 22.90
CA SER A 42 0.09 0.94 23.86
C SER A 42 1.43 1.01 23.13
N TRP A 43 1.56 0.37 21.97
CA TRP A 43 2.74 0.47 21.10
C TRP A 43 2.99 1.89 20.64
N TRP A 44 1.94 2.61 20.21
CA TRP A 44 2.07 4.03 19.85
C TRP A 44 2.52 4.90 21.02
N ARG A 45 2.02 4.64 22.25
CA ARG A 45 2.47 5.36 23.46
C ARG A 45 3.95 5.11 23.77
N ILE A 46 4.41 3.86 23.63
CA ILE A 46 5.82 3.52 23.84
C ILE A 46 6.69 4.18 22.76
N ALA A 47 6.29 4.10 21.49
CA ALA A 47 6.99 4.75 20.39
C ALA A 47 7.11 6.28 20.56
N ALA A 48 6.06 6.92 21.07
CA ALA A 48 6.07 8.35 21.38
C ALA A 48 7.02 8.69 22.54
N ARG A 49 7.14 7.82 23.54
CA ARG A 49 8.12 7.97 24.63
C ARG A 49 9.55 7.82 24.13
N VAL A 50 9.84 6.75 23.39
CA VAL A 50 11.17 6.51 22.81
C VAL A 50 11.60 7.68 21.90
N ARG A 51 10.68 8.23 21.12
CA ARG A 51 10.96 9.43 20.29
C ARG A 51 11.29 10.66 21.13
N ARG A 52 10.59 10.89 22.24
CA ARG A 52 10.87 12.03 23.12
C ARG A 52 12.23 11.90 23.81
N GLU A 53 12.60 10.70 24.21
CA GLU A 53 13.92 10.42 24.80
C GLU A 53 15.05 10.61 23.77
N GLN A 54 14.78 10.42 22.46
CA GLN A 54 15.72 10.66 21.36
C GLN A 54 15.69 12.11 20.85
N ALA A 55 14.55 12.80 20.89
CA ALA A 55 14.36 14.17 20.37
C ALA A 55 14.95 15.26 21.28
N THR A 56 15.47 14.91 22.46
CA THR A 56 16.30 15.82 23.25
C THR A 56 17.63 16.14 22.55
N VAL A 57 17.90 15.57 21.38
CA VAL A 57 19.14 15.71 20.61
C VAL A 57 18.95 16.49 19.30
N GLU A 58 17.74 16.58 18.73
CA GLU A 58 17.54 17.29 17.44
C GLU A 58 16.19 18.02 17.39
N GLN A 59 16.22 19.36 17.36
CA GLN A 59 15.10 20.22 16.95
C GLN A 59 15.35 20.75 15.54
N ALA A 60 14.41 20.52 14.60
CA ALA A 60 14.16 21.41 13.48
C ALA A 60 12.78 21.15 12.81
N THR A 61 12.16 22.21 12.48
CA THR A 61 10.79 22.51 12.05
C THR A 61 10.53 22.23 10.58
N VAL A 62 9.33 21.76 10.21
CA VAL A 62 8.73 22.00 8.87
C VAL A 62 7.21 22.16 8.99
N GLU A 63 6.71 23.27 8.48
CA GLU A 63 5.29 23.63 8.36
C GLU A 63 4.67 23.04 7.09
N GLN A 64 3.39 22.69 7.16
CA GLN A 64 2.59 22.25 6.00
C GLN A 64 1.54 23.31 5.66
N SER A 65 1.46 23.65 4.37
CA SER A 65 0.41 24.49 3.79
C SER A 65 -0.60 23.62 3.02
N GLY A 66 -1.88 23.81 3.30
CA GLY A 66 -2.98 23.21 2.58
C GLY A 66 -3.64 24.20 1.62
N ALA A 67 -4.10 23.74 0.47
CA ALA A 67 -4.89 24.51 -0.48
C ALA A 67 -6.26 23.85 -0.73
N ALA A 68 -7.32 24.65 -0.68
CA ALA A 68 -8.69 24.28 -0.95
C ALA A 68 -9.00 24.47 -2.44
N GLY A 69 -9.72 23.54 -3.04
CA GLY A 69 -10.11 23.56 -4.46
C GLY A 69 -11.61 23.59 -4.66
N GLU A 70 -12.05 24.31 -5.69
CA GLU A 70 -13.41 24.66 -6.09
C GLU A 70 -14.28 23.49 -6.57
N ARG A 71 -15.60 23.67 -6.47
CA ARG A 71 -16.65 22.73 -6.86
C ARG A 71 -16.73 22.53 -8.38
N ALA A 72 -16.76 21.27 -8.81
CA ALA A 72 -17.00 20.86 -10.20
C ALA A 72 -18.36 20.17 -10.37
N VAL A 73 -18.92 20.33 -11.57
CA VAL A 73 -20.20 19.81 -12.06
C VAL A 73 -20.28 18.29 -11.93
N ALA A 74 -21.44 17.78 -11.49
CA ALA A 74 -21.71 16.36 -11.29
C ALA A 74 -21.59 15.55 -12.60
N ARG A 75 -20.57 14.72 -12.71
CA ARG A 75 -20.42 13.69 -13.74
C ARG A 75 -20.55 12.31 -13.10
N VAL A 76 -21.05 11.33 -13.85
CA VAL A 76 -21.22 9.96 -13.37
C VAL A 76 -19.88 9.47 -12.79
N LYS A 77 -19.90 9.06 -11.54
CA LYS A 77 -18.71 8.50 -10.86
C LYS A 77 -18.43 7.11 -11.44
N PRO A 78 -17.19 6.80 -11.87
CA PRO A 78 -16.85 5.43 -12.19
C PRO A 78 -17.01 4.60 -10.91
N GLN A 79 -17.78 3.53 -10.98
CA GLN A 79 -18.01 2.60 -9.87
C GLN A 79 -17.35 1.27 -10.22
N VAL A 80 -16.32 0.92 -9.49
CA VAL A 80 -15.59 -0.35 -9.70
C VAL A 80 -15.55 -1.11 -8.39
N LEU A 81 -15.82 -2.42 -8.43
CA LEU A 81 -15.87 -3.31 -7.28
C LEU A 81 -15.03 -4.55 -7.54
N ALA A 82 -14.18 -4.91 -6.59
CA ALA A 82 -13.46 -6.17 -6.53
C ALA A 82 -13.84 -6.92 -5.25
N THR A 83 -14.21 -8.19 -5.37
CA THR A 83 -14.49 -9.13 -4.29
C THR A 83 -13.41 -10.20 -4.14
N GLY A 84 -12.41 -10.17 -4.98
CA GLY A 84 -11.26 -11.07 -4.98
C GLY A 84 -10.04 -10.47 -5.71
N ALA A 85 -8.92 -11.12 -5.53
CA ALA A 85 -7.68 -10.77 -6.23
C ALA A 85 -7.83 -10.91 -7.75
N ASN A 86 -7.10 -10.09 -8.49
CA ASN A 86 -7.05 -10.06 -9.95
C ASN A 86 -8.38 -9.76 -10.68
N GLN A 87 -9.38 -9.22 -9.98
CA GLN A 87 -10.60 -8.75 -10.64
C GLN A 87 -10.47 -7.34 -11.19
N VAL A 88 -9.83 -6.46 -10.42
CA VAL A 88 -9.66 -5.06 -10.80
C VAL A 88 -8.22 -4.64 -10.53
N TRP A 89 -7.56 -4.17 -11.57
CA TRP A 89 -6.25 -3.53 -11.44
C TRP A 89 -6.38 -2.03 -11.62
N ALA A 90 -5.68 -1.28 -10.77
CA ALA A 90 -5.45 0.13 -10.97
C ALA A 90 -4.01 0.36 -11.42
N TRP A 91 -3.76 1.32 -12.29
CA TRP A 91 -2.42 1.65 -12.73
C TRP A 91 -2.21 3.14 -12.90
N ASP A 92 -0.96 3.56 -12.82
CA ASP A 92 -0.58 4.96 -12.98
C ASP A 92 0.93 5.08 -13.23
N ILE A 93 1.36 6.30 -13.58
CA ILE A 93 2.74 6.68 -13.84
C ILE A 93 3.12 7.79 -12.88
N THR A 94 4.25 7.65 -12.19
CA THR A 94 4.75 8.70 -11.31
C THR A 94 6.18 9.10 -11.66
N ASP A 95 6.49 10.36 -11.40
CA ASP A 95 7.82 10.92 -11.61
C ASP A 95 8.79 10.53 -10.50
N LEU A 96 9.98 10.10 -10.91
CA LEU A 96 11.15 9.90 -10.08
C LEU A 96 12.20 10.98 -10.48
N PRO A 97 12.40 12.03 -9.66
CA PRO A 97 13.26 13.15 -10.00
C PRO A 97 14.71 12.73 -10.27
N THR A 98 15.34 13.43 -11.21
CA THR A 98 16.80 13.32 -11.46
C THR A 98 17.53 14.54 -10.93
N ALA A 99 18.86 14.53 -10.96
CA ALA A 99 19.68 15.68 -10.60
C ALA A 99 19.45 16.89 -11.55
N PHE A 100 18.86 16.68 -12.71
CA PHE A 100 18.58 17.73 -13.68
C PHE A 100 17.16 18.27 -13.48
N ARG A 101 17.06 19.56 -13.20
CA ARG A 101 15.77 20.23 -12.97
C ARG A 101 14.81 20.03 -14.16
N GLY A 102 13.61 19.57 -13.89
CA GLY A 102 12.57 19.32 -14.88
C GLY A 102 12.72 17.99 -15.65
N VAL A 103 13.74 17.18 -15.31
CA VAL A 103 13.91 15.83 -15.85
C VAL A 103 13.59 14.80 -14.78
N ALA A 104 12.74 13.84 -15.13
CA ALA A 104 12.37 12.74 -14.23
C ALA A 104 12.26 11.42 -15.01
N PHE A 105 12.67 10.35 -14.40
CA PHE A 105 12.29 9.00 -14.86
C PHE A 105 10.82 8.75 -14.56
N LYS A 106 10.20 7.89 -15.32
CA LYS A 106 8.77 7.54 -15.23
C LYS A 106 8.63 6.13 -14.65
N ALA A 107 8.13 6.05 -13.43
CA ALA A 107 7.81 4.77 -12.81
C ALA A 107 6.35 4.42 -13.09
N TYR A 108 6.15 3.31 -13.77
CA TYR A 108 4.85 2.71 -14.08
C TYR A 108 4.57 1.64 -13.04
N ALA A 109 3.36 1.54 -12.56
CA ALA A 109 2.96 0.46 -11.66
C ALA A 109 1.51 0.03 -11.90
N ILE A 110 1.26 -1.27 -11.73
CA ILE A 110 -0.07 -1.87 -11.68
C ILE A 110 -0.27 -2.46 -10.30
N ILE A 111 -1.38 -2.12 -9.65
CA ILE A 111 -1.77 -2.62 -8.33
C ILE A 111 -3.12 -3.35 -8.41
N ASP A 112 -3.23 -4.51 -7.77
CA ASP A 112 -4.52 -5.15 -7.50
C ASP A 112 -5.25 -4.39 -6.38
N ILE A 113 -6.45 -3.88 -6.65
CA ILE A 113 -7.15 -3.04 -5.68
C ILE A 113 -7.70 -3.82 -4.50
N PHE A 114 -7.93 -5.13 -4.62
CA PHE A 114 -8.42 -5.97 -3.54
C PHE A 114 -7.34 -6.25 -2.51
N SER A 115 -6.22 -6.80 -2.96
CA SER A 115 -5.11 -7.20 -2.09
C SER A 115 -4.11 -6.09 -1.79
N ARG A 116 -4.09 -5.01 -2.56
CA ARG A 116 -3.06 -3.96 -2.56
C ARG A 116 -1.70 -4.42 -3.09
N LYS A 117 -1.61 -5.62 -3.68
CA LYS A 117 -0.37 -6.13 -4.25
C LYS A 117 0.01 -5.31 -5.49
N VAL A 118 1.22 -4.80 -5.52
CA VAL A 118 1.81 -4.30 -6.76
C VAL A 118 2.14 -5.52 -7.63
N ILE A 119 1.40 -5.69 -8.72
CA ILE A 119 1.55 -6.82 -9.64
C ILE A 119 2.88 -6.71 -10.38
N VAL A 120 3.13 -5.53 -10.95
CA VAL A 120 4.35 -5.23 -11.69
C VAL A 120 4.64 -3.73 -11.61
N ALA A 121 5.91 -3.37 -11.66
CA ALA A 121 6.34 -2.00 -11.88
C ALA A 121 7.58 -1.98 -12.80
N SER A 122 7.72 -0.90 -13.57
CA SER A 122 8.87 -0.66 -14.44
C SER A 122 9.25 0.82 -14.44
N VAL A 123 10.49 1.14 -14.81
CA VAL A 123 10.97 2.52 -14.88
C VAL A 123 11.53 2.81 -16.27
N HIS A 124 11.13 3.95 -16.83
CA HIS A 124 11.47 4.36 -18.18
C HIS A 124 11.96 5.81 -18.20
N GLN A 125 12.65 6.22 -19.26
CA GLN A 125 13.13 7.61 -19.41
C GLN A 125 12.00 8.60 -19.73
N ARG A 126 10.94 8.12 -20.38
CA ARG A 126 9.79 8.92 -20.83
C ARG A 126 8.52 8.08 -20.82
N GLU A 127 7.39 8.73 -20.91
CA GLU A 127 6.12 8.06 -21.09
C GLU A 127 5.95 7.51 -22.51
N SER A 128 5.43 6.26 -22.61
CA SER A 128 5.24 5.57 -23.88
C SER A 128 4.08 4.58 -23.77
N THR A 129 3.21 4.57 -24.77
CA THR A 129 2.12 3.59 -24.90
C THR A 129 2.68 2.17 -25.05
N ALA A 130 3.80 2.01 -25.78
CA ALA A 130 4.42 0.70 -25.97
C ALA A 130 4.93 0.12 -24.64
N ASP A 131 5.52 0.97 -23.77
CA ASP A 131 5.98 0.55 -22.45
C ASP A 131 4.79 0.19 -21.54
N ALA A 132 3.66 0.91 -21.64
CA ALA A 132 2.44 0.57 -20.93
C ALA A 132 1.87 -0.80 -21.38
N MET A 133 1.82 -1.06 -22.68
CA MET A 133 1.38 -2.37 -23.21
C MET A 133 2.31 -3.51 -22.73
N ALA A 134 3.63 -3.28 -22.76
CA ALA A 134 4.62 -4.24 -22.25
C ALA A 134 4.43 -4.51 -20.75
N LEU A 135 4.11 -3.47 -19.96
CA LEU A 135 3.82 -3.60 -18.54
C LEU A 135 2.59 -4.49 -18.29
N PHE A 136 1.50 -4.31 -19.04
CA PHE A 136 0.31 -5.16 -18.91
C PHE A 136 0.58 -6.60 -19.32
N MET A 137 1.34 -6.84 -20.38
CA MET A 137 1.77 -8.19 -20.76
C MET A 137 2.58 -8.85 -19.66
N ALA A 138 3.53 -8.11 -19.05
CA ALA A 138 4.31 -8.59 -17.94
C ALA A 138 3.44 -8.87 -16.69
N ALA A 139 2.43 -8.06 -16.43
CA ALA A 139 1.48 -8.25 -15.32
C ALA A 139 0.65 -9.53 -15.52
N ILE A 140 0.08 -9.74 -16.70
CA ILE A 140 -0.67 -10.95 -17.05
C ILE A 140 0.23 -12.20 -16.92
N ALA A 141 1.46 -12.13 -17.39
CA ALA A 141 2.41 -13.22 -17.27
C ALA A 141 2.78 -13.51 -15.80
N ALA A 142 3.02 -12.47 -15.00
CA ALA A 142 3.34 -12.59 -13.57
C ALA A 142 2.20 -13.22 -12.75
N GLU A 143 0.95 -13.04 -13.18
CA GLU A 143 -0.25 -13.63 -12.57
C GLU A 143 -0.68 -14.94 -13.27
N GLY A 144 0.27 -15.64 -13.91
CA GLY A 144 0.02 -16.95 -14.52
C GLY A 144 -0.96 -16.95 -15.70
N GLY A 145 -1.08 -15.82 -16.40
CA GLY A 145 -2.03 -15.63 -17.51
C GLY A 145 -3.39 -15.10 -17.07
N CYS A 146 -3.56 -14.77 -15.78
CA CYS A 146 -4.79 -14.17 -15.29
C CYS A 146 -4.96 -12.75 -15.85
N VAL A 147 -6.14 -12.47 -16.39
CA VAL A 147 -6.53 -11.19 -16.97
C VAL A 147 -7.56 -10.54 -16.04
N PRO A 148 -7.39 -9.27 -15.64
CA PRO A 148 -8.38 -8.59 -14.80
C PRO A 148 -9.67 -8.32 -15.59
N GLN A 149 -10.79 -8.23 -14.89
CA GLN A 149 -12.06 -7.83 -15.50
C GLN A 149 -12.04 -6.34 -15.88
N VAL A 150 -11.47 -5.51 -14.98
CA VAL A 150 -11.43 -4.06 -15.14
C VAL A 150 -10.01 -3.55 -14.89
N VAL A 151 -9.57 -2.63 -15.72
CA VAL A 151 -8.40 -1.78 -15.48
C VAL A 151 -8.87 -0.35 -15.26
N HIS A 152 -8.51 0.21 -14.10
CA HIS A 152 -8.80 1.60 -13.75
C HIS A 152 -7.55 2.47 -13.85
N ALA A 153 -7.68 3.65 -14.47
CA ALA A 153 -6.58 4.60 -14.67
C ALA A 153 -7.05 6.05 -14.55
N ASP A 154 -6.10 6.95 -14.40
CA ASP A 154 -6.33 8.38 -14.54
C ASP A 154 -6.48 8.78 -16.02
N ASN A 155 -6.61 10.09 -16.29
CA ASN A 155 -6.81 10.64 -17.64
C ASN A 155 -5.50 11.11 -18.30
N GLY A 156 -4.35 10.55 -17.92
CA GLY A 156 -3.06 10.85 -18.56
C GLY A 156 -3.04 10.52 -20.05
N ALA A 157 -2.14 11.12 -20.80
CA ALA A 157 -2.08 10.95 -22.26
C ALA A 157 -1.89 9.48 -22.67
N VAL A 158 -1.01 8.75 -21.97
CA VAL A 158 -0.78 7.31 -22.22
C VAL A 158 -2.01 6.50 -21.86
N MET A 159 -2.69 6.83 -20.73
CA MET A 159 -3.89 6.14 -20.26
C MET A 159 -5.06 6.27 -21.23
N ARG A 160 -5.13 7.38 -21.96
CA ARG A 160 -6.17 7.67 -22.95
C ARG A 160 -5.78 7.28 -24.38
N SER A 161 -4.63 6.66 -24.57
CA SER A 161 -4.18 6.21 -25.89
C SER A 161 -5.17 5.19 -26.47
N ASN A 162 -5.65 5.44 -27.69
CA ASN A 162 -6.52 4.50 -28.40
C ASN A 162 -5.84 3.14 -28.55
N LEU A 163 -4.55 3.13 -28.87
CA LEU A 163 -3.78 1.89 -29.04
C LEU A 163 -3.74 1.05 -27.75
N LEU A 164 -3.57 1.69 -26.58
CA LEU A 164 -3.62 0.98 -25.30
C LEU A 164 -5.03 0.45 -24.99
N ASN A 165 -6.06 1.28 -25.25
CA ASN A 165 -7.45 0.89 -25.00
C ASN A 165 -7.88 -0.27 -25.90
N GLU A 166 -7.53 -0.24 -27.19
CA GLU A 166 -7.75 -1.34 -28.12
C GLU A 166 -7.02 -2.61 -27.67
N PHE A 167 -5.77 -2.48 -27.26
CA PHE A 167 -4.99 -3.60 -26.70
C PHE A 167 -5.67 -4.22 -25.47
N LEU A 168 -6.09 -3.43 -24.49
CA LEU A 168 -6.77 -3.92 -23.29
C LEU A 168 -8.11 -4.58 -23.62
N THR A 169 -8.90 -3.94 -24.51
CA THR A 169 -10.20 -4.47 -24.96
C THR A 169 -10.04 -5.79 -25.72
N ALA A 170 -9.01 -5.91 -26.55
CA ALA A 170 -8.70 -7.16 -27.27
C ALA A 170 -8.35 -8.33 -26.32
N HIS A 171 -7.87 -8.02 -25.11
CA HIS A 171 -7.66 -9.01 -24.04
C HIS A 171 -8.90 -9.22 -23.15
N GLY A 172 -10.05 -8.64 -23.48
CA GLY A 172 -11.30 -8.77 -22.72
C GLY A 172 -11.34 -7.91 -21.45
N ILE A 173 -10.50 -6.90 -21.34
CA ILE A 173 -10.40 -6.02 -20.20
C ILE A 173 -11.29 -4.79 -20.41
N GLU A 174 -12.19 -4.53 -19.46
CA GLU A 174 -12.94 -3.26 -19.41
C GLU A 174 -12.03 -2.13 -18.92
N VAL A 175 -12.05 -0.98 -19.59
CA VAL A 175 -11.25 0.19 -19.21
C VAL A 175 -12.13 1.22 -18.50
N SER A 176 -11.75 1.57 -17.29
CA SER A 176 -12.40 2.58 -16.46
C SER A 176 -11.46 3.76 -16.22
N HIS A 177 -11.96 4.98 -16.27
CA HIS A 177 -11.16 6.18 -16.05
C HIS A 177 -11.70 7.05 -14.92
N SER A 178 -10.78 7.69 -14.20
CA SER A 178 -11.07 8.75 -13.21
C SER A 178 -11.83 9.90 -13.85
N ARG A 179 -12.63 10.61 -13.05
CA ARG A 179 -13.25 11.85 -13.51
C ARG A 179 -12.19 12.91 -13.77
N PRO A 180 -12.31 13.72 -14.83
CA PRO A 180 -11.36 14.80 -15.10
C PRO A 180 -11.24 15.75 -13.89
N ARG A 181 -10.02 16.03 -13.44
CA ARG A 181 -9.67 16.92 -12.32
C ARG A 181 -10.16 16.46 -10.94
N VAL A 182 -10.42 15.18 -10.75
CA VAL A 182 -10.75 14.58 -9.46
C VAL A 182 -9.64 13.64 -9.05
N SER A 183 -8.71 14.12 -8.23
CA SER A 183 -7.53 13.37 -7.78
C SER A 183 -7.86 12.14 -6.92
N ASN A 184 -9.04 12.07 -6.31
CA ASN A 184 -9.39 10.99 -5.40
C ASN A 184 -10.01 9.75 -6.08
N ASP A 185 -10.03 9.70 -7.40
CA ASP A 185 -10.67 8.60 -8.13
C ASP A 185 -9.71 7.42 -8.39
N ASN A 186 -8.39 7.55 -8.10
CA ASN A 186 -7.42 6.43 -8.16
C ASN A 186 -6.64 6.27 -6.85
N PRO A 187 -7.32 6.11 -5.70
CA PRO A 187 -6.72 6.24 -4.37
C PRO A 187 -5.72 5.14 -4.02
N TYR A 188 -5.82 3.97 -4.67
CA TYR A 188 -5.00 2.80 -4.35
C TYR A 188 -3.57 2.96 -4.84
N ILE A 189 -3.40 3.31 -6.11
CA ILE A 189 -2.08 3.52 -6.69
C ILE A 189 -1.43 4.82 -6.18
N GLU A 190 -2.23 5.88 -5.94
CA GLU A 190 -1.73 7.11 -5.32
C GLU A 190 -1.18 6.87 -3.91
N SER A 191 -1.87 6.03 -3.11
CA SER A 191 -1.40 5.63 -1.78
C SER A 191 -0.12 4.82 -1.84
N GLU A 192 0.03 3.95 -2.84
CA GLU A 192 1.24 3.18 -3.08
C GLU A 192 2.41 4.11 -3.44
N PHE A 193 2.26 4.99 -4.41
CA PHE A 193 3.30 5.96 -4.78
C PHE A 193 3.68 6.91 -3.64
N ARG A 194 2.74 7.28 -2.79
CA ARG A 194 3.03 7.99 -1.55
C ARG A 194 3.91 7.15 -0.62
N THR A 195 3.62 5.85 -0.50
CA THR A 195 4.44 4.93 0.30
C THR A 195 5.83 4.78 -0.28
N LEU A 196 5.97 4.65 -1.60
CA LEU A 196 7.25 4.59 -2.31
C LEU A 196 8.11 5.83 -2.03
N LYS A 197 7.52 7.03 -2.15
CA LYS A 197 8.23 8.31 -1.99
C LYS A 197 8.51 8.70 -0.53
N ASN A 198 7.75 8.17 0.42
CA ASN A 198 7.91 8.47 1.85
C ASN A 198 8.74 7.43 2.63
N ARG A 199 9.31 6.42 1.96
CA ARG A 199 10.23 5.50 2.63
C ARG A 199 11.51 6.22 3.05
N ALA A 200 12.04 5.85 4.23
CA ALA A 200 13.32 6.38 4.70
C ALA A 200 14.50 6.11 3.73
N SER A 201 14.37 5.08 2.88
CA SER A 201 15.36 4.73 1.85
C SER A 201 15.14 5.45 0.50
N TYR A 202 14.11 6.30 0.37
CA TYR A 202 13.88 7.06 -0.86
C TYR A 202 14.97 8.12 -1.04
N PRO A 203 15.74 8.09 -2.13
CA PRO A 203 16.88 8.99 -2.28
C PRO A 203 16.49 10.44 -2.62
N GLY A 204 15.23 10.66 -3.00
CA GLY A 204 14.73 11.96 -3.46
C GLY A 204 15.11 12.29 -4.90
N VAL A 205 16.33 11.93 -5.32
CA VAL A 205 16.88 12.17 -6.67
C VAL A 205 17.63 10.91 -7.11
N PHE A 206 17.47 10.52 -8.37
CA PHE A 206 18.10 9.35 -8.97
C PHE A 206 19.18 9.75 -9.99
N ALA A 207 20.38 9.20 -9.86
CA ALA A 207 21.49 9.49 -10.75
C ALA A 207 21.38 8.77 -12.11
N SER A 208 20.68 7.62 -12.16
CA SER A 208 20.55 6.81 -13.37
C SER A 208 19.23 6.03 -13.41
N LEU A 209 18.84 5.61 -14.61
CA LEU A 209 17.69 4.72 -14.83
C LEU A 209 17.86 3.38 -14.10
N VAL A 210 19.09 2.87 -14.04
CA VAL A 210 19.42 1.62 -13.34
C VAL A 210 19.17 1.75 -11.84
N GLU A 211 19.62 2.86 -11.24
CA GLU A 211 19.39 3.14 -9.83
C GLU A 211 17.88 3.25 -9.51
N ALA A 212 17.15 4.02 -10.32
CA ALA A 212 15.71 4.18 -10.17
C ALA A 212 14.97 2.83 -10.32
N SER A 213 15.33 2.01 -11.32
CA SER A 213 14.76 0.68 -11.53
C SER A 213 15.05 -0.27 -10.37
N THR A 214 16.29 -0.25 -9.86
CA THR A 214 16.69 -1.06 -8.71
C THR A 214 15.92 -0.67 -7.46
N TYR A 215 15.78 0.63 -7.19
CA TYR A 215 15.00 1.14 -6.07
C TYR A 215 13.53 0.70 -6.14
N VAL A 216 12.89 0.87 -7.31
CA VAL A 216 11.48 0.48 -7.51
C VAL A 216 11.31 -1.02 -7.33
N ALA A 217 12.18 -1.85 -7.87
CA ALA A 217 12.12 -3.31 -7.68
C ALA A 217 12.25 -3.72 -6.20
N GLN A 218 13.19 -3.13 -5.47
CA GLN A 218 13.36 -3.35 -4.03
C GLN A 218 12.15 -2.85 -3.23
N HIS A 219 11.57 -1.71 -3.63
CA HIS A 219 10.35 -1.20 -3.00
C HIS A 219 9.17 -2.14 -3.23
N VAL A 220 8.92 -2.62 -4.44
CA VAL A 220 7.83 -3.54 -4.76
C VAL A 220 7.96 -4.83 -3.95
N HIS A 221 9.17 -5.40 -3.89
CA HIS A 221 9.40 -6.60 -3.08
C HIS A 221 9.07 -6.35 -1.59
N TRP A 222 9.59 -5.27 -1.02
CA TRP A 222 9.31 -4.91 0.37
C TRP A 222 7.82 -4.62 0.59
N TYR A 223 7.18 -3.87 -0.29
CA TYR A 223 5.77 -3.50 -0.20
C TYR A 223 4.86 -4.73 -0.20
N ASN A 224 5.13 -5.67 -1.10
CA ASN A 224 4.33 -6.87 -1.22
C ASN A 224 4.53 -7.86 -0.06
N HIS A 225 5.76 -8.01 0.46
CA HIS A 225 6.10 -9.10 1.37
C HIS A 225 6.41 -8.67 2.81
N ALA A 226 6.73 -7.39 3.06
CA ALA A 226 7.11 -6.92 4.38
C ALA A 226 6.23 -5.75 4.90
N HIS A 227 5.59 -4.97 4.01
CA HIS A 227 4.75 -3.86 4.41
C HIS A 227 3.40 -4.36 4.94
N HIS A 228 3.16 -4.22 6.25
CA HIS A 228 1.88 -4.51 6.89
C HIS A 228 0.91 -3.36 6.65
N HIS A 229 0.03 -3.52 5.66
CA HIS A 229 -0.82 -2.46 5.13
C HIS A 229 -2.09 -2.26 5.98
N SER A 230 -2.31 -1.04 6.49
CA SER A 230 -3.45 -0.72 7.38
C SER A 230 -4.83 -0.96 6.74
N GLY A 231 -4.97 -0.71 5.44
CA GLY A 231 -6.22 -0.89 4.69
C GLY A 231 -6.64 -2.36 4.50
N ILE A 232 -5.76 -3.31 4.80
CA ILE A 232 -6.02 -4.76 4.74
C ILE A 232 -5.70 -5.43 6.08
N ALA A 233 -6.09 -4.78 7.18
CA ALA A 233 -5.98 -5.31 8.55
C ALA A 233 -4.56 -5.70 8.99
N LEU A 234 -3.54 -4.99 8.50
CA LEU A 234 -2.13 -5.23 8.81
C LEU A 234 -1.62 -6.60 8.37
N TYR A 235 -2.16 -7.15 7.30
CA TYR A 235 -1.51 -8.22 6.53
C TYR A 235 -0.64 -7.60 5.44
N THR A 236 0.26 -8.40 4.87
CA THR A 236 1.01 -7.94 3.69
C THR A 236 0.16 -8.12 2.41
N PRO A 237 0.38 -7.30 1.39
CA PRO A 237 -0.33 -7.44 0.12
C PRO A 237 -0.26 -8.84 -0.49
N ALA A 238 0.92 -9.48 -0.47
CA ALA A 238 1.08 -10.84 -0.97
C ALA A 238 0.22 -11.86 -0.21
N GLN A 239 0.18 -11.77 1.13
CA GLN A 239 -0.64 -12.65 1.96
C GLN A 239 -2.13 -12.55 1.66
N VAL A 240 -2.63 -11.34 1.39
CA VAL A 240 -4.04 -11.14 1.02
C VAL A 240 -4.31 -11.65 -0.39
N HIS A 241 -3.37 -11.44 -1.30
CA HIS A 241 -3.48 -11.83 -2.70
C HIS A 241 -3.57 -13.35 -2.88
N ASP A 242 -2.68 -14.10 -2.20
CA ASP A 242 -2.62 -15.57 -2.27
C ASP A 242 -3.54 -16.27 -1.24
N GLY A 243 -4.19 -15.50 -0.35
CA GLY A 243 -5.10 -16.01 0.66
C GLY A 243 -4.40 -16.59 1.91
N SER A 244 -3.08 -16.60 2.00
CA SER A 244 -2.32 -17.12 3.14
C SER A 244 -2.55 -16.32 4.44
N TRP A 245 -3.09 -15.11 4.35
CA TRP A 245 -3.51 -14.32 5.51
C TRP A 245 -4.45 -15.09 6.45
N LYS A 246 -5.24 -16.05 5.93
CA LYS A 246 -6.17 -16.86 6.74
C LYS A 246 -5.44 -17.69 7.79
N ILE A 247 -4.26 -18.23 7.44
CA ILE A 247 -3.42 -18.99 8.38
C ILE A 247 -2.90 -18.08 9.49
N LEU A 248 -2.41 -16.89 9.12
CA LEU A 248 -1.95 -15.91 10.09
C LEU A 248 -3.10 -15.36 10.95
N HIS A 249 -4.28 -15.20 10.38
CA HIS A 249 -5.48 -14.79 11.11
C HIS A 249 -5.80 -15.79 12.22
N ALA A 250 -5.79 -17.09 11.93
CA ALA A 250 -5.99 -18.13 12.94
C ALA A 250 -4.92 -18.08 14.05
N ARG A 251 -3.66 -17.89 13.71
CA ARG A 251 -2.58 -17.70 14.70
C ARG A 251 -2.79 -16.46 15.57
N ARG A 252 -3.18 -15.33 14.97
CA ARG A 252 -3.52 -14.09 15.68
C ARG A 252 -4.71 -14.27 16.61
N GLN A 253 -5.71 -15.05 16.22
CA GLN A 253 -6.85 -15.40 17.10
C GLN A 253 -6.39 -16.17 18.33
N VAL A 254 -5.53 -17.18 18.18
CA VAL A 254 -4.99 -17.95 19.30
C VAL A 254 -4.19 -17.04 20.26
N SER A 255 -3.29 -16.22 19.74
CA SER A 255 -2.48 -15.29 20.53
C SER A 255 -3.35 -14.29 21.29
N LEU A 256 -4.38 -13.76 20.64
CA LEU A 256 -5.30 -12.82 21.26
C LEU A 256 -6.16 -13.48 22.33
N ALA A 257 -6.67 -14.69 22.10
CA ALA A 257 -7.43 -15.45 23.09
C ALA A 257 -6.61 -15.77 24.33
N TYR A 258 -5.34 -16.16 24.15
CA TYR A 258 -4.40 -16.37 25.24
C TYR A 258 -4.16 -15.08 26.05
N TYR A 259 -3.97 -13.96 25.37
CA TYR A 259 -3.80 -12.66 26.02
C TYR A 259 -5.06 -12.23 26.78
N GLN A 260 -6.25 -12.43 26.22
CA GLN A 260 -7.52 -12.14 26.87
C GLN A 260 -7.74 -12.96 28.13
N ALA A 261 -7.40 -14.26 28.10
CA ALA A 261 -7.51 -15.14 29.26
C ALA A 261 -6.61 -14.68 30.42
N ARG A 262 -5.44 -14.13 30.13
CA ARG A 262 -4.48 -13.62 31.14
C ARG A 262 -4.80 -12.20 31.63
N HIS A 263 -5.62 -11.46 30.89
CA HIS A 263 -5.92 -10.05 31.17
C HIS A 263 -7.41 -9.71 30.96
N PRO A 264 -8.34 -10.45 31.63
CA PRO A 264 -9.79 -10.25 31.43
C PRO A 264 -10.23 -8.83 31.78
N GLU A 265 -9.58 -8.18 32.74
CA GLU A 265 -9.84 -6.81 33.18
C GLU A 265 -9.67 -5.76 32.06
N ARG A 266 -8.89 -6.07 31.03
CA ARG A 266 -8.66 -5.15 29.89
C ARG A 266 -9.75 -5.19 28.82
N PHE A 267 -10.56 -6.22 28.85
CA PHE A 267 -11.56 -6.48 27.81
C PHE A 267 -13.01 -6.24 28.27
N ARG A 268 -13.22 -5.88 29.56
CA ARG A 268 -14.55 -5.59 30.14
C ARG A 268 -15.60 -6.66 29.82
N GLY A 269 -15.20 -7.93 29.81
CA GLY A 269 -16.07 -9.05 29.46
C GLY A 269 -16.38 -9.24 27.97
N HIS A 270 -15.85 -8.41 27.09
CA HIS A 270 -16.05 -8.53 25.64
C HIS A 270 -14.89 -9.26 24.98
N ARG A 271 -15.21 -10.14 24.02
CA ARG A 271 -14.20 -10.78 23.17
C ARG A 271 -13.81 -9.80 22.04
N ALA A 272 -12.58 -9.34 22.04
CA ALA A 272 -12.08 -8.52 20.94
C ALA A 272 -11.87 -9.39 19.68
N PRO A 273 -12.43 -9.04 18.53
CA PRO A 273 -12.17 -9.76 17.29
C PRO A 273 -10.77 -9.42 16.76
N VAL A 274 -10.15 -10.39 16.09
CA VAL A 274 -8.97 -10.12 15.25
C VAL A 274 -9.46 -9.44 13.96
N PRO A 275 -8.90 -8.30 13.57
CA PRO A 275 -9.27 -7.67 12.30
C PRO A 275 -8.93 -8.57 11.11
N ALA A 276 -9.85 -8.65 10.15
CA ALA A 276 -9.68 -9.36 8.87
C ALA A 276 -9.67 -8.34 7.71
N PRO A 277 -9.05 -8.66 6.58
CA PRO A 277 -9.23 -7.89 5.36
C PRO A 277 -10.72 -7.80 4.99
N LYS A 278 -11.12 -6.68 4.42
CA LYS A 278 -12.50 -6.54 3.92
C LYS A 278 -12.76 -7.56 2.80
N ALA A 279 -14.00 -8.05 2.73
CA ALA A 279 -14.42 -8.97 1.68
C ALA A 279 -14.51 -8.32 0.29
N TRP A 280 -14.35 -7.01 0.21
CA TRP A 280 -14.40 -6.25 -1.04
C TRP A 280 -13.52 -5.00 -0.98
N ALA A 281 -13.15 -4.50 -2.14
CA ALA A 281 -12.54 -3.20 -2.35
C ALA A 281 -13.22 -2.51 -3.54
N GLY A 282 -13.33 -1.20 -3.51
CA GLY A 282 -14.01 -0.48 -4.60
C GLY A 282 -13.50 0.95 -4.76
N ILE A 283 -13.65 1.45 -5.98
CA ILE A 283 -13.46 2.85 -6.32
C ILE A 283 -14.84 3.47 -6.47
N ASN A 284 -15.17 4.47 -5.65
CA ASN A 284 -16.46 5.15 -5.65
C ASN A 284 -17.69 4.23 -5.48
N HIS A 285 -17.52 2.99 -5.05
CA HIS A 285 -18.58 2.00 -4.86
C HIS A 285 -18.99 1.92 -3.39
N PRO A 286 -20.30 1.90 -3.06
CA PRO A 286 -20.78 1.84 -1.67
C PRO A 286 -20.50 0.49 -0.98
N GLY A 287 -20.17 -0.53 -1.72
CA GLY A 287 -20.03 -1.92 -1.28
C GLY A 287 -21.14 -2.81 -1.86
N PRO A 288 -21.00 -4.13 -1.75
CA PRO A 288 -22.11 -5.04 -2.03
C PRO A 288 -23.20 -4.83 -0.98
N GLU A 289 -24.47 -4.94 -1.40
CA GLU A 289 -25.64 -4.95 -0.54
C GLU A 289 -25.70 -6.20 0.35
#